data_9fc0ea8e1b408c842dc3911933a1539b
#
_entry.id   9fc0ea8e1b408c842dc3911933a1539b
#
_cell.length_a   1.000
_cell.length_b   1.000
_cell.length_c   1.000
_cell.angle_alpha   90.00
_cell.angle_beta   90.00
_cell.angle_gamma   90.00
#
_symmetry.space_group_name_H-M   'P 1'
#
loop_
_entity.id
_entity.type
_entity.pdbx_description
1 polymer ?
#
loop_
_entity_poly.entity_id
_entity_poly.type
_entity_poly.pdbx_seq_one_letter_code
_entity_poly.pdbx_strand_id
1 'polypeptide(L)'
;MEARIPDIIKEVGFDFHWDSAKVWKLDLPIIDMDINELIWHFDIPFWEKEDTDDYNLTPWQVIKKEKGTIQHRKKIEKADIKYPIDIMENKGRWLILDGLHRLVKAYECGLKSVKVRKVPREKISEISK
;
A
#
# COMPACT_ATOMS: atom_id res chain seq x y z
N MET A 1 -13.46 -18.00 10.75
CA MET A 1 -12.05 -18.43 10.74
C MET A 1 -11.16 -17.20 10.53
N GLU A 2 -10.17 -17.03 11.35
CA GLU A 2 -9.27 -15.89 11.20
C GLU A 2 -8.39 -16.04 9.97
N ALA A 3 -8.11 -14.90 9.33
CA ALA A 3 -7.20 -14.88 8.19
C ALA A 3 -5.79 -15.29 8.65
N ARG A 4 -5.16 -16.15 7.89
CA ARG A 4 -3.79 -16.58 8.16
C ARG A 4 -2.82 -15.54 7.61
N ILE A 5 -1.96 -15.01 8.47
CA ILE A 5 -0.98 -14.02 8.06
C ILE A 5 0.29 -14.73 7.62
N PRO A 6 0.69 -14.63 6.33
CA PRO A 6 1.93 -15.24 5.85
C PRO A 6 3.17 -14.66 6.56
N ASP A 7 4.21 -15.47 6.68
CA ASP A 7 5.44 -15.04 7.32
C ASP A 7 6.05 -13.81 6.64
N ILE A 8 5.97 -13.71 5.32
CA ILE A 8 6.51 -12.55 4.60
C ILE A 8 5.81 -11.25 5.02
N ILE A 9 4.50 -11.29 5.30
CA ILE A 9 3.76 -10.11 5.77
C ILE A 9 4.22 -9.73 7.18
N LYS A 10 4.43 -10.72 8.05
CA LYS A 10 4.95 -10.46 9.40
C LYS A 10 6.36 -9.88 9.35
N GLU A 11 7.16 -10.34 8.38
CA GLU A 11 8.54 -9.90 8.22
C GLU A 11 8.63 -8.44 7.78
N VAL A 12 7.79 -8.00 6.86
CA VAL A 12 7.85 -6.64 6.30
C VAL A 12 6.85 -5.68 6.92
N GLY A 13 5.76 -6.18 7.49
CA GLY A 13 4.63 -5.39 7.97
C GLY A 13 4.89 -4.62 9.24
N PHE A 14 3.97 -3.72 9.54
CA PHE A 14 4.00 -2.92 10.76
C PHE A 14 3.63 -3.76 11.99
N ASP A 15 4.15 -3.36 13.14
CA ASP A 15 3.87 -3.99 14.43
C ASP A 15 2.66 -3.35 15.14
N PHE A 16 1.92 -2.51 14.44
CA PHE A 16 0.75 -1.83 15.00
C PHE A 16 -0.36 -1.77 13.95
N HIS A 17 -1.58 -1.53 14.42
CA HIS A 17 -2.73 -1.32 13.55
C HIS A 17 -3.04 0.17 13.49
N TRP A 18 -3.31 0.69 12.30
CA TRP A 18 -3.58 2.10 12.10
C TRP A 18 -4.95 2.34 11.48
N ASP A 19 -5.43 3.56 11.68
CA ASP A 19 -6.68 4.04 11.09
C ASP A 19 -6.33 5.00 9.95
N SER A 20 -6.67 4.63 8.72
CA SER A 20 -6.37 5.45 7.55
C SER A 20 -6.97 6.86 7.64
N ALA A 21 -8.16 6.99 8.22
CA ALA A 21 -8.77 8.32 8.38
C ALA A 21 -7.93 9.22 9.29
N LYS A 22 -7.29 8.65 10.30
CA LYS A 22 -6.39 9.40 11.16
C LYS A 22 -5.11 9.81 10.43
N VAL A 23 -4.60 8.93 9.58
CA VAL A 23 -3.44 9.23 8.74
C VAL A 23 -3.75 10.40 7.80
N TRP A 24 -4.91 10.40 7.18
CA TRP A 24 -5.30 11.45 6.25
C TRP A 24 -5.41 12.82 6.91
N LYS A 25 -5.69 12.88 8.20
CA LYS A 25 -5.81 14.14 8.96
C LYS A 25 -4.47 14.75 9.34
N LEU A 26 -3.37 14.03 9.19
CA LEU A 26 -2.05 14.56 9.51
C LEU A 26 -1.68 15.65 8.53
N ASP A 27 -1.07 16.71 9.03
CA ASP A 27 -0.55 17.81 8.22
C ASP A 27 0.92 17.51 7.90
N LEU A 28 1.16 16.95 6.71
CA LEU A 28 2.50 16.53 6.28
C LEU A 28 2.78 17.05 4.88
N PRO A 29 4.04 17.40 4.59
CA PRO A 29 4.39 17.85 3.25
C PRO A 29 4.25 16.71 2.23
N ILE A 30 3.82 17.08 1.02
CA ILE A 30 3.78 16.17 -0.12
C ILE A 30 5.09 16.33 -0.87
N ILE A 31 5.79 15.23 -1.10
CA ILE A 31 7.05 15.22 -1.82
C ILE A 31 7.01 14.20 -2.94
N ASP A 32 7.91 14.33 -3.91
CA ASP A 32 8.07 13.34 -4.97
C ASP A 32 9.06 12.27 -4.53
N MET A 33 8.79 11.02 -4.90
CA MET A 33 9.66 9.88 -4.61
C MET A 33 9.77 9.02 -5.87
N ASP A 34 10.99 8.51 -6.15
CA ASP A 34 11.18 7.54 -7.22
C ASP A 34 10.32 6.32 -6.95
N ILE A 35 9.52 5.93 -7.95
CA ILE A 35 8.61 4.79 -7.80
C ILE A 35 9.36 3.50 -7.46
N ASN A 36 10.61 3.39 -7.88
CA ASN A 36 11.44 2.21 -7.61
C ASN A 36 11.67 1.97 -6.12
N GLU A 37 11.53 2.99 -5.28
CA GLU A 37 11.64 2.80 -3.84
C GLU A 37 10.41 2.10 -3.24
N LEU A 38 9.32 2.02 -3.99
CA LEU A 38 8.06 1.46 -3.50
C LEU A 38 7.59 0.21 -4.24
N ILE A 39 8.09 -0.07 -5.44
CA ILE A 39 7.58 -1.19 -6.23
C ILE A 39 7.90 -2.57 -5.64
N TRP A 40 8.76 -2.64 -4.64
CA TRP A 40 8.98 -3.90 -3.93
C TRP A 40 7.69 -4.46 -3.32
N HIS A 41 6.71 -3.57 -3.04
CA HIS A 41 5.40 -4.00 -2.56
C HIS A 41 4.72 -4.97 -3.54
N PHE A 42 5.04 -4.87 -4.83
CA PHE A 42 4.37 -5.68 -5.86
C PHE A 42 4.72 -7.16 -5.77
N ASP A 43 5.82 -7.51 -5.09
CA ASP A 43 6.22 -8.90 -4.88
C ASP A 43 5.60 -9.53 -3.63
N ILE A 44 4.90 -8.73 -2.83
CA ILE A 44 4.40 -9.15 -1.53
C ILE A 44 2.87 -9.31 -1.59
N PRO A 45 2.30 -10.41 -1.06
CA PRO A 45 0.86 -10.64 -1.13
C PRO A 45 0.09 -9.82 -0.09
N PHE A 46 0.07 -8.49 -0.28
CA PHE A 46 -0.66 -7.58 0.60
C PHE A 46 -2.17 -7.66 0.43
N TRP A 47 -2.65 -8.19 -0.68
CA TRP A 47 -4.05 -8.21 -1.05
C TRP A 47 -4.64 -9.61 -0.94
N GLU A 48 -5.93 -9.71 -1.13
CA GLU A 48 -6.68 -10.96 -1.11
C GLU A 48 -7.35 -11.20 -2.48
N LYS A 49 -7.46 -12.48 -2.86
CA LYS A 49 -8.29 -12.89 -4.00
C LYS A 49 -9.76 -12.73 -3.64
N GLU A 50 -10.60 -12.57 -4.65
CA GLU A 50 -12.05 -12.49 -4.47
C GLU A 50 -12.57 -13.66 -3.62
N ASP A 51 -13.51 -13.34 -2.74
CA ASP A 51 -14.17 -14.32 -1.85
C ASP A 51 -13.22 -14.95 -0.83
N THR A 52 -12.06 -14.33 -0.56
CA THR A 52 -11.13 -14.76 0.49
C THR A 52 -10.77 -13.58 1.39
N ASP A 53 -10.35 -13.90 2.61
CA ASP A 53 -9.85 -12.90 3.56
C ASP A 53 -8.35 -13.06 3.83
N ASP A 54 -7.66 -13.86 3.02
CA ASP A 54 -6.26 -14.16 3.23
C ASP A 54 -5.34 -13.21 2.46
N TYR A 55 -4.11 -13.06 2.95
CA TYR A 55 -3.05 -12.35 2.24
C TYR A 55 -2.47 -13.30 1.18
N ASN A 56 -3.14 -13.41 0.04
CA ASN A 56 -2.82 -14.41 -0.97
C ASN A 56 -2.70 -13.87 -2.40
N LEU A 57 -2.65 -12.55 -2.56
CA LEU A 57 -2.61 -11.92 -3.87
C LEU A 57 -1.58 -10.82 -3.89
N THR A 58 -0.63 -10.90 -4.83
CA THR A 58 0.35 -9.84 -5.04
C THR A 58 -0.19 -8.79 -6.02
N PRO A 59 0.26 -7.54 -5.90
CA PRO A 59 -0.06 -6.54 -6.91
C PRO A 59 0.37 -6.94 -8.32
N TRP A 60 1.50 -7.67 -8.49
CA TRP A 60 1.88 -8.17 -9.81
C TRP A 60 0.81 -9.03 -10.46
N GLN A 61 0.15 -9.89 -9.67
CA GLN A 61 -0.94 -10.74 -10.18
C GLN A 61 -2.10 -9.89 -10.69
N VAL A 62 -2.41 -8.80 -10.00
CA VAL A 62 -3.47 -7.87 -10.42
C VAL A 62 -3.06 -7.14 -11.70
N ILE A 63 -1.81 -6.70 -11.79
CA ILE A 63 -1.27 -6.04 -12.99
C ILE A 63 -1.35 -6.98 -14.19
N LYS A 64 -1.04 -8.25 -13.99
CA LYS A 64 -1.11 -9.29 -15.03
C LYS A 64 -2.54 -9.75 -15.31
N LYS A 65 -3.53 -9.21 -14.61
CA LYS A 65 -4.95 -9.50 -14.77
C LYS A 65 -5.28 -10.99 -14.60
N GLU A 66 -4.64 -11.62 -13.62
CA GLU A 66 -4.91 -13.01 -13.29
C GLU A 66 -6.32 -13.18 -12.74
N LYS A 67 -6.78 -14.45 -12.70
CA LYS A 67 -8.11 -14.78 -12.20
C LYS A 67 -8.29 -14.35 -10.75
N GLY A 68 -9.47 -13.77 -10.44
CA GLY A 68 -9.79 -13.34 -9.08
C GLY A 68 -9.31 -11.94 -8.73
N THR A 69 -8.96 -11.11 -9.73
CA THR A 69 -8.39 -9.78 -9.51
C THR A 69 -9.32 -8.63 -9.90
N ILE A 70 -10.54 -8.91 -10.33
CA ILE A 70 -11.45 -7.88 -10.89
C ILE A 70 -11.74 -6.75 -9.91
N GLN A 71 -11.98 -7.07 -8.64
CA GLN A 71 -12.29 -6.04 -7.63
C GLN A 71 -11.12 -5.08 -7.41
N HIS A 72 -9.90 -5.60 -7.37
CA HIS A 72 -8.71 -4.76 -7.26
C HIS A 72 -8.50 -3.92 -8.52
N ARG A 73 -8.76 -4.49 -9.70
CA ARG A 73 -8.70 -3.72 -10.96
C ARG A 73 -9.67 -2.54 -10.93
N LYS A 74 -10.89 -2.74 -10.42
CA LYS A 74 -11.86 -1.65 -10.28
C LYS A 74 -11.38 -0.56 -9.32
N LYS A 75 -10.78 -0.96 -8.21
CA LYS A 75 -10.21 0.01 -7.24
C LYS A 75 -9.06 0.80 -7.86
N ILE A 76 -8.23 0.14 -8.67
CA ILE A 76 -7.14 0.82 -9.38
C ILE A 76 -7.69 1.84 -10.38
N GLU A 77 -8.72 1.47 -11.15
CA GLU A 77 -9.35 2.38 -12.10
C GLU A 77 -9.91 3.64 -11.41
N LYS A 78 -10.49 3.47 -10.23
CA LYS A 78 -11.08 4.58 -9.46
C LYS A 78 -10.06 5.37 -8.67
N ALA A 79 -8.86 4.85 -8.48
CA ALA A 79 -7.82 5.53 -7.72
C ALA A 79 -7.43 6.83 -8.40
N ASP A 80 -7.21 7.88 -7.61
CA ASP A 80 -6.81 9.18 -8.11
C ASP A 80 -5.36 9.44 -7.74
N ILE A 81 -4.48 9.41 -8.73
CA ILE A 81 -3.03 9.55 -8.52
C ILE A 81 -2.59 10.94 -8.08
N LYS A 82 -3.49 11.92 -8.08
CA LYS A 82 -3.17 13.25 -7.55
C LYS A 82 -3.08 13.25 -6.02
N TYR A 83 -3.73 12.28 -5.34
CA TYR A 83 -3.59 12.14 -3.90
C TYR A 83 -2.29 11.43 -3.55
N PRO A 84 -1.59 11.88 -2.50
CA PRO A 84 -0.32 11.26 -2.14
C PRO A 84 -0.50 9.88 -1.53
N ILE A 85 0.56 9.09 -1.63
CA ILE A 85 0.66 7.79 -0.97
C ILE A 85 1.28 8.03 0.40
N ASP A 86 0.64 7.55 1.46
CA ASP A 86 1.17 7.69 2.81
C ASP A 86 2.08 6.53 3.15
N ILE A 87 3.31 6.84 3.53
CA ILE A 87 4.35 5.84 3.82
C ILE A 87 5.01 6.14 5.16
N MET A 88 5.59 5.08 5.74
CA MET A 88 6.36 5.20 6.98
C MET A 88 7.57 4.29 6.88
N GLU A 89 8.71 4.73 7.39
CA GLU A 89 9.88 3.88 7.48
C GLU A 89 9.57 2.69 8.41
N ASN A 90 9.86 1.49 7.95
CA ASN A 90 9.64 0.27 8.72
C ASN A 90 10.67 -0.78 8.32
N LYS A 91 11.46 -1.24 9.27
CA LYS A 91 12.45 -2.31 9.05
C LYS A 91 13.38 -2.03 7.87
N GLY A 92 13.80 -0.77 7.74
CA GLY A 92 14.74 -0.34 6.70
C GLY A 92 14.13 -0.06 5.34
N ARG A 93 12.81 -0.07 5.22
CA ARG A 93 12.10 0.20 3.96
C ARG A 93 11.00 1.22 4.17
N TRP A 94 10.58 1.86 3.07
CA TRP A 94 9.38 2.68 3.06
C TRP A 94 8.17 1.77 2.83
N LEU A 95 7.35 1.60 3.86
CA LEU A 95 6.17 0.75 3.81
C LEU A 95 4.91 1.61 3.69
N ILE A 96 4.00 1.22 2.80
CA ILE A 96 2.78 1.98 2.54
C ILE A 96 1.77 1.77 3.66
N LEU A 97 1.28 2.87 4.22
CA LEU A 97 0.14 2.90 5.14
C LEU A 97 -1.18 2.94 4.35
N ASP A 98 -1.19 3.74 3.28
CA ASP A 98 -2.37 3.91 2.43
C ASP A 98 -1.95 4.30 1.03
N GLY A 99 -2.58 3.71 0.02
CA GLY A 99 -2.38 4.10 -1.36
C GLY A 99 -1.75 3.06 -2.28
N LEU A 100 -1.76 1.78 -1.92
CA LEU A 100 -1.16 0.74 -2.78
C LEU A 100 -1.85 0.67 -4.15
N HIS A 101 -3.18 0.87 -4.22
CA HIS A 101 -3.89 0.91 -5.51
C HIS A 101 -3.45 2.11 -6.35
N ARG A 102 -3.17 3.25 -5.72
CA ARG A 102 -2.62 4.43 -6.42
C ARG A 102 -1.23 4.16 -6.96
N LEU A 103 -0.40 3.42 -6.21
CA LEU A 103 0.93 3.05 -6.67
C LEU A 103 0.86 2.18 -7.92
N VAL A 104 -0.03 1.17 -7.93
CA VAL A 104 -0.21 0.31 -9.11
C VAL A 104 -0.67 1.15 -10.31
N LYS A 105 -1.63 2.06 -10.10
CA LYS A 105 -2.10 2.91 -11.19
C LYS A 105 -0.98 3.79 -11.74
N ALA A 106 -0.19 4.39 -10.88
CA ALA A 106 0.94 5.21 -11.31
C ALA A 106 1.94 4.39 -12.13
N TYR A 107 2.24 3.18 -11.68
CA TYR A 107 3.12 2.27 -12.41
C TYR A 107 2.56 1.94 -13.79
N GLU A 108 1.28 1.60 -13.88
CA GLU A 108 0.63 1.26 -15.16
C GLU A 108 0.56 2.46 -16.10
N CYS A 109 0.52 3.67 -15.55
CA CYS A 109 0.56 4.91 -16.34
C CYS A 109 1.98 5.29 -16.79
N GLY A 110 2.99 4.51 -16.40
CA GLY A 110 4.38 4.77 -16.79
C GLY A 110 5.05 5.88 -16.02
N LEU A 111 4.54 6.28 -14.86
CA LEU A 111 5.15 7.32 -14.05
C LEU A 111 6.43 6.81 -13.41
N LYS A 112 7.46 7.66 -13.38
CA LYS A 112 8.75 7.34 -12.76
C LYS A 112 8.84 7.81 -11.32
N SER A 113 8.01 8.78 -10.94
CA SER A 113 7.92 9.26 -9.57
C SER A 113 6.47 9.37 -9.14
N VAL A 114 6.25 9.31 -7.83
CA VAL A 114 4.92 9.39 -7.22
C VAL A 114 4.95 10.40 -6.08
N LYS A 115 3.80 10.98 -5.79
CA LYS A 115 3.67 11.88 -4.65
C LYS A 115 3.44 11.07 -3.38
N VAL A 116 4.23 11.36 -2.35
CA VAL A 116 4.15 10.67 -1.08
C VAL A 116 4.13 11.66 0.09
N ARG A 117 3.63 11.19 1.22
CA ARG A 117 3.80 11.86 2.50
C ARG A 117 4.52 10.88 3.42
N LYS A 118 5.63 11.30 4.01
CA LYS A 118 6.38 10.47 4.94
C LYS A 118 5.85 10.71 6.34
N VAL A 119 5.18 9.70 6.90
CA VAL A 119 4.62 9.78 8.25
C VAL A 119 5.72 9.43 9.25
N PRO A 120 6.10 10.36 10.15
CA PRO A 120 7.12 10.05 11.16
C PRO A 120 6.64 8.97 12.13
N ARG A 121 7.55 8.12 12.57
CA ARG A 121 7.21 7.04 13.51
C ARG A 121 6.67 7.58 14.83
N GLU A 122 7.05 8.78 15.23
CA GLU A 122 6.52 9.44 16.43
C GLU A 122 5.01 9.71 16.36
N LYS A 123 4.42 9.65 15.16
CA LYS A 123 2.98 9.83 14.96
C LYS A 123 2.18 8.53 15.15
N ILE A 124 2.82 7.40 15.44
CA ILE A 124 2.13 6.12 15.60
C ILE A 124 0.98 6.22 16.60
N SER A 125 1.20 6.88 17.74
CA SER A 125 0.15 7.02 18.76
C SER A 125 -1.05 7.81 18.25
N GLU A 126 -0.85 8.74 17.31
CA GLU A 126 -1.94 9.56 16.77
C GLU A 126 -2.75 8.83 15.70
N ILE A 127 -2.17 7.85 15.02
CA ILE A 127 -2.83 7.13 13.93
C ILE A 127 -3.27 5.72 14.31
N SER A 128 -2.89 5.22 15.47
CA SER A 128 -3.26 3.88 15.92
C SER A 128 -4.75 3.75 16.17
N LYS A 129 -5.25 2.54 15.92
CA LYS A 129 -6.63 2.19 16.25
C LYS A 129 -6.83 2.06 17.76
#